data_67b30e95df85ccb9f43392dcd4d5d36b
#
_entry.id   67b30e95df85ccb9f43392dcd4d5d36b
#
_cell.length_a   1.000
_cell.length_b   1.000
_cell.length_c   1.000
_cell.angle_alpha   90.00
_cell.angle_beta   90.00
_cell.angle_gamma   90.00
#
_symmetry.space_group_name_H-M   'P 1'
#
loop_
_entity.id
_entity.type
_entity.pdbx_description
1 polymer ?
#
loop_
_entity_poly.entity_id
_entity_poly.type
_entity_poly.pdbx_seq_one_letter_code
_entity_poly.pdbx_strand_id
1 'polypeptide(L)'
;MKNTRFLLSAAAAVTAAAILLSGCSTPEETMPESSQPQAPSYRYEHELNVIDDNYRNYYQVFVYSFCDSNGDGIGDLAGVTSRLDYIQDMGFNGIWLSPIMPSDSYHKYSVKDYYAIDEQYGTMEDFEELAAECRKRGIKLLIDLV
;
A
#
# COMPACT_ATOMS: atom_id res chain seq x y z
N MET A 1 50.09 1.80 -52.27
CA MET A 1 49.66 1.95 -53.68
C MET A 1 48.22 2.50 -53.57
N LYS A 2 48.04 3.82 -53.85
CA LYS A 2 47.45 4.42 -55.06
C LYS A 2 46.00 3.90 -55.25
N ASN A 3 44.92 4.72 -55.27
CA ASN A 3 44.62 6.01 -55.92
C ASN A 3 43.24 6.48 -55.32
N THR A 4 43.04 7.71 -54.92
CA THR A 4 42.81 8.97 -55.63
C THR A 4 41.53 9.02 -56.50
N ARG A 5 40.67 10.04 -56.15
CA ARG A 5 39.78 10.87 -57.02
C ARG A 5 38.39 10.31 -57.31
N PHE A 6 37.28 11.05 -57.40
CA PHE A 6 37.08 12.42 -57.89
C PHE A 6 35.76 12.98 -57.38
N LEU A 7 35.72 14.25 -57.20
CA LEU A 7 34.58 15.16 -57.06
C LEU A 7 33.59 15.06 -58.23
N LEU A 8 32.33 15.30 -58.02
CA LEU A 8 31.57 16.23 -58.87
C LEU A 8 30.33 16.77 -58.15
N SER A 9 30.30 18.05 -58.10
CA SER A 9 29.25 18.99 -57.76
C SER A 9 28.10 18.92 -58.78
N ALA A 10 26.86 18.97 -58.29
CA ALA A 10 25.74 19.43 -59.12
C ALA A 10 24.74 20.18 -58.20
N ALA A 11 24.78 21.50 -58.30
CA ALA A 11 23.79 22.39 -57.78
C ALA A 11 22.53 22.32 -58.67
N ALA A 12 21.40 21.99 -58.14
CA ALA A 12 20.12 22.19 -58.80
C ALA A 12 19.28 23.13 -57.95
N ALA A 13 19.16 24.34 -58.46
CA ALA A 13 18.24 25.34 -57.95
C ALA A 13 16.81 24.93 -58.33
N VAL A 14 15.96 24.74 -57.34
CA VAL A 14 14.51 24.60 -57.52
C VAL A 14 13.84 25.80 -56.91
N THR A 15 13.28 26.63 -57.76
CA THR A 15 12.45 27.79 -57.45
C THR A 15 11.14 27.32 -56.79
N ALA A 16 10.95 27.66 -55.54
CA ALA A 16 9.70 27.42 -54.84
C ALA A 16 8.67 28.50 -55.21
N ALA A 17 7.59 28.09 -55.82
CA ALA A 17 6.41 28.91 -55.99
C ALA A 17 5.65 29.00 -54.66
N ALA A 18 5.55 30.22 -54.12
CA ALA A 18 4.75 30.49 -52.93
C ALA A 18 3.27 30.46 -53.28
N ILE A 19 2.57 29.43 -52.86
CA ILE A 19 1.10 29.39 -52.86
C ILE A 19 0.61 29.99 -51.55
N LEU A 20 0.08 31.19 -51.60
CA LEU A 20 -0.63 31.84 -50.48
C LEU A 20 -1.97 31.12 -50.30
N LEU A 21 -2.05 30.16 -49.44
CA LEU A 21 -3.29 29.66 -48.90
C LEU A 21 -3.64 30.49 -47.66
N SER A 22 -4.63 31.38 -47.84
CA SER A 22 -5.31 32.04 -46.73
C SER A 22 -6.07 30.99 -45.93
N GLY A 23 -5.40 30.42 -44.95
CA GLY A 23 -6.02 29.56 -43.93
C GLY A 23 -6.77 30.43 -42.93
N CYS A 24 -8.08 30.24 -42.88
CA CYS A 24 -8.94 30.78 -41.84
C CYS A 24 -8.45 30.22 -40.50
N SER A 25 -7.79 31.04 -39.70
CA SER A 25 -7.45 30.67 -38.30
C SER A 25 -8.71 30.79 -37.47
N THR A 26 -9.32 29.65 -37.16
CA THR A 26 -10.27 29.56 -36.05
C THR A 26 -9.50 29.81 -34.76
N PRO A 27 -10.03 30.64 -33.84
CA PRO A 27 -9.39 30.77 -32.52
C PRO A 27 -9.41 29.40 -31.82
N GLU A 28 -8.26 28.90 -31.49
CA GLU A 28 -8.11 27.73 -30.62
C GLU A 28 -8.60 28.16 -29.22
N GLU A 29 -9.83 27.76 -28.89
CA GLU A 29 -10.36 27.86 -27.54
C GLU A 29 -9.47 26.99 -26.66
N THR A 30 -8.54 27.62 -25.96
CA THR A 30 -7.81 27.01 -24.88
C THR A 30 -8.81 26.63 -23.78
N MET A 31 -9.20 25.35 -23.77
CA MET A 31 -9.94 24.78 -22.67
C MET A 31 -9.20 25.12 -21.37
N PRO A 32 -9.88 25.61 -20.32
CA PRO A 32 -9.24 25.83 -19.06
C PRO A 32 -8.71 24.48 -18.56
N GLU A 33 -7.42 24.44 -18.28
CA GLU A 33 -6.74 23.30 -17.68
C GLU A 33 -7.52 22.88 -16.45
N SER A 34 -8.19 21.73 -16.55
CA SER A 34 -8.96 21.14 -15.46
C SER A 34 -8.01 21.01 -14.28
N SER A 35 -8.22 21.83 -13.25
CA SER A 35 -7.56 21.68 -11.97
C SER A 35 -8.03 20.37 -11.35
N GLN A 36 -7.39 19.27 -11.72
CA GLN A 36 -7.54 18.01 -10.99
C GLN A 36 -7.13 18.26 -9.54
N PRO A 37 -7.94 17.84 -8.57
CA PRO A 37 -7.53 17.90 -7.18
C PRO A 37 -6.19 17.17 -7.05
N GLN A 38 -5.16 17.89 -6.69
CA GLN A 38 -3.86 17.29 -6.43
C GLN A 38 -4.05 16.30 -5.28
N ALA A 39 -3.83 15.00 -5.55
CA ALA A 39 -3.85 14.01 -4.50
C ALA A 39 -2.91 14.45 -3.37
N PRO A 40 -3.34 14.36 -2.10
CA PRO A 40 -2.49 14.75 -0.99
C PRO A 40 -1.16 13.98 -1.07
N SER A 41 -0.06 14.70 -1.16
CA SER A 41 1.26 14.09 -1.12
C SER A 41 1.50 13.64 0.33
N TYR A 42 1.23 12.38 0.62
CA TYR A 42 1.64 11.79 1.89
C TYR A 42 3.16 11.69 1.90
N ARG A 43 3.78 12.63 2.59
CA ARG A 43 5.20 12.56 2.87
C ARG A 43 5.36 11.65 4.09
N TYR A 44 5.85 10.44 3.87
CA TYR A 44 6.32 9.62 4.99
C TYR A 44 7.54 10.34 5.60
N GLU A 45 7.38 10.89 6.79
CA GLU A 45 8.47 11.57 7.51
C GLU A 45 9.47 10.58 8.12
N HIS A 46 9.16 9.29 8.06
CA HIS A 46 10.02 8.22 8.56
C HIS A 46 10.53 7.39 7.39
N GLU A 47 11.82 7.05 7.44
CA GLU A 47 12.40 6.09 6.51
C GLU A 47 11.55 4.80 6.56
N LEU A 48 11.04 4.39 5.39
CA LEU A 48 10.41 3.08 5.27
C LEU A 48 11.46 2.06 5.70
N ASN A 49 11.22 1.39 6.80
CA ASN A 49 12.05 0.30 7.25
C ASN A 49 11.82 -0.89 6.31
N VAL A 50 12.45 -0.84 5.13
CA VAL A 50 12.43 -1.95 4.17
C VAL A 50 13.22 -3.07 4.80
N ILE A 51 12.53 -3.98 5.45
CA ILE A 51 13.12 -5.20 5.94
C ILE A 51 13.21 -6.14 4.76
N ASP A 52 14.42 -6.40 4.30
CA ASP A 52 14.72 -7.49 3.36
C ASP A 52 14.56 -8.81 4.13
N ASP A 53 13.31 -9.25 4.27
CA ASP A 53 12.91 -10.37 5.10
C ASP A 53 12.07 -11.35 4.29
N ASN A 54 12.75 -12.09 3.41
CA ASN A 54 12.12 -13.08 2.52
C ASN A 54 11.78 -14.40 3.24
N TYR A 55 12.08 -14.54 4.55
CA TYR A 55 11.98 -15.80 5.29
C TYR A 55 11.01 -15.74 6.46
N ARG A 56 10.04 -14.83 6.41
CA ARG A 56 9.10 -14.69 7.52
C ARG A 56 7.97 -15.70 7.43
N ASN A 57 7.74 -16.41 8.54
CA ASN A 57 6.60 -17.29 8.70
C ASN A 57 5.49 -16.56 9.44
N TYR A 58 4.28 -16.56 8.86
CA TYR A 58 3.13 -15.92 9.47
C TYR A 58 2.16 -16.94 10.04
N TYR A 59 1.72 -16.68 11.27
CA TYR A 59 0.63 -17.37 11.91
C TYR A 59 -0.64 -16.54 11.73
N GLN A 60 -1.61 -17.07 10.98
CA GLN A 60 -2.89 -16.38 10.81
C GLN A 60 -3.75 -16.59 12.05
N VAL A 61 -4.31 -15.50 12.57
CA VAL A 61 -5.17 -15.49 13.75
C VAL A 61 -6.54 -14.94 13.38
N PHE A 62 -7.56 -15.78 13.54
CA PHE A 62 -8.94 -15.33 13.63
C PHE A 62 -9.23 -15.06 15.11
N VAL A 63 -9.22 -13.79 15.50
CA VAL A 63 -9.27 -13.36 16.90
C VAL A 63 -10.45 -13.98 17.63
N TYR A 64 -11.64 -13.97 17.00
CA TYR A 64 -12.89 -14.49 17.56
C TYR A 64 -12.76 -15.88 18.20
N SER A 65 -11.98 -16.77 17.60
CA SER A 65 -11.86 -18.17 18.02
C SER A 65 -10.48 -18.55 18.59
N PHE A 66 -9.58 -17.59 18.79
CA PHE A 66 -8.20 -17.92 19.13
C PHE A 66 -7.95 -18.06 20.64
N CYS A 67 -8.20 -17.04 21.41
CA CYS A 67 -8.01 -17.06 22.86
C CYS A 67 -8.90 -16.02 23.54
N ASP A 68 -9.78 -16.48 24.38
CA ASP A 68 -10.67 -15.69 25.21
C ASP A 68 -9.94 -15.38 26.53
N SER A 69 -9.71 -14.10 26.81
CA SER A 69 -9.02 -13.65 28.03
C SER A 69 -9.97 -13.26 29.16
N ASN A 70 -11.22 -12.92 28.83
CA ASN A 70 -12.20 -12.38 29.77
C ASN A 70 -13.29 -13.40 30.18
N GLY A 71 -13.40 -14.51 29.46
CA GLY A 71 -14.34 -15.61 29.78
C GLY A 71 -15.74 -15.43 29.20
N ASP A 72 -15.91 -14.59 28.17
CA ASP A 72 -17.19 -14.33 27.53
C ASP A 72 -17.54 -15.32 26.39
N GLY A 73 -16.61 -16.19 26.02
CA GLY A 73 -16.72 -17.16 24.95
C GLY A 73 -16.24 -16.67 23.59
N ILE A 74 -15.71 -15.46 23.51
CA ILE A 74 -15.17 -14.84 22.31
C ILE A 74 -13.69 -14.52 22.53
N GLY A 75 -12.84 -14.86 21.58
CA GLY A 75 -11.44 -14.49 21.61
C GLY A 75 -11.25 -12.99 21.44
N ASP A 76 -10.20 -12.45 22.08
CA ASP A 76 -9.93 -11.02 22.13
C ASP A 76 -8.43 -10.70 21.94
N LEU A 77 -8.09 -9.41 21.80
CA LEU A 77 -6.72 -8.97 21.54
C LEU A 77 -5.80 -9.22 22.74
N ALA A 78 -6.30 -9.12 23.96
CA ALA A 78 -5.54 -9.45 25.16
C ALA A 78 -5.24 -10.95 25.20
N GLY A 79 -6.18 -11.78 24.76
CA GLY A 79 -5.98 -13.22 24.57
C GLY A 79 -4.89 -13.51 23.54
N VAL A 80 -4.87 -12.80 22.41
CA VAL A 80 -3.78 -12.91 21.42
C VAL A 80 -2.45 -12.53 22.05
N THR A 81 -2.40 -11.42 22.77
CA THR A 81 -1.19 -10.93 23.45
C THR A 81 -0.65 -11.99 24.43
N SER A 82 -1.54 -12.64 25.18
CA SER A 82 -1.19 -13.67 26.14
C SER A 82 -0.57 -14.94 25.51
N ARG A 83 -0.75 -15.11 24.19
CA ARG A 83 -0.27 -16.30 23.45
C ARG A 83 0.90 -16.02 22.51
N LEU A 84 1.52 -14.85 22.58
CA LEU A 84 2.66 -14.50 21.73
C LEU A 84 3.86 -15.44 21.94
N ASP A 85 4.12 -15.87 23.17
CA ASP A 85 5.21 -16.81 23.45
C ASP A 85 4.94 -18.17 22.79
N TYR A 86 3.70 -18.66 22.84
CA TYR A 86 3.31 -19.89 22.15
C TYR A 86 3.54 -19.78 20.63
N ILE A 87 3.17 -18.67 20.01
CA ILE A 87 3.36 -18.44 18.57
C ILE A 87 4.86 -18.41 18.23
N GLN A 88 5.65 -17.74 19.07
CA GLN A 88 7.11 -17.66 18.90
C GLN A 88 7.80 -19.02 19.08
N ASP A 89 7.40 -19.80 20.08
CA ASP A 89 7.94 -21.14 20.37
C ASP A 89 7.67 -22.12 19.22
N MET A 90 6.59 -21.91 18.48
CA MET A 90 6.29 -22.68 17.26
C MET A 90 7.14 -22.25 16.05
N GLY A 91 8.00 -21.24 16.18
CA GLY A 91 8.89 -20.75 15.12
C GLY A 91 8.29 -19.70 14.20
N PHE A 92 7.11 -19.13 14.54
CA PHE A 92 6.54 -18.04 13.78
C PHE A 92 7.13 -16.70 14.22
N ASN A 93 7.44 -15.85 13.27
CA ASN A 93 7.97 -14.51 13.48
C ASN A 93 7.12 -13.41 12.85
N GLY A 94 5.91 -13.74 12.44
CA GLY A 94 4.88 -12.85 11.99
C GLY A 94 3.49 -13.33 12.40
N ILE A 95 2.57 -12.41 12.61
CA ILE A 95 1.16 -12.66 12.87
C ILE A 95 0.36 -11.92 11.81
N TRP A 96 -0.64 -12.59 11.27
CA TRP A 96 -1.62 -12.01 10.37
C TRP A 96 -3.00 -12.11 11.02
N LEU A 97 -3.53 -10.99 11.48
CA LEU A 97 -4.88 -10.92 12.05
C LEU A 97 -5.91 -10.82 10.93
N SER A 98 -6.95 -11.65 10.98
CA SER A 98 -8.20 -11.35 10.27
C SER A 98 -8.76 -10.01 10.73
N PRO A 99 -9.71 -9.37 10.01
CA PRO A 99 -10.16 -8.03 10.36
C PRO A 99 -10.59 -7.92 11.82
N ILE A 100 -10.18 -6.81 12.47
CA ILE A 100 -10.42 -6.53 13.89
C ILE A 100 -11.33 -5.31 14.12
N MET A 101 -11.79 -4.70 13.04
CA MET A 101 -12.63 -3.52 13.07
C MET A 101 -14.10 -3.87 13.31
N PRO A 102 -14.94 -2.89 13.77
CA PRO A 102 -16.37 -3.08 13.95
C PRO A 102 -17.07 -3.62 12.71
N SER A 103 -17.86 -4.67 12.90
CA SER A 103 -18.55 -5.36 11.81
C SER A 103 -19.83 -6.02 12.28
N ASP A 104 -20.85 -6.12 11.40
CA ASP A 104 -22.07 -6.89 11.67
C ASP A 104 -21.87 -8.39 11.54
N SER A 105 -20.82 -8.81 10.86
CA SER A 105 -20.54 -10.22 10.66
C SER A 105 -19.52 -10.74 11.67
N TYR A 106 -19.70 -12.00 12.13
CA TYR A 106 -18.76 -12.62 13.08
C TYR A 106 -17.35 -12.73 12.52
N HIS A 107 -17.20 -12.87 11.20
CA HIS A 107 -15.90 -12.95 10.52
C HIS A 107 -15.23 -11.58 10.32
N LYS A 108 -15.92 -10.49 10.62
CA LYS A 108 -15.46 -9.09 10.59
C LYS A 108 -15.08 -8.53 9.20
N TYR A 109 -15.37 -9.24 8.10
CA TYR A 109 -15.08 -8.74 6.74
C TYR A 109 -16.05 -7.66 6.24
N SER A 110 -17.16 -7.39 6.96
CA SER A 110 -18.10 -6.31 6.65
C SER A 110 -17.79 -5.09 7.51
N VAL A 111 -16.63 -4.46 7.29
CA VAL A 111 -16.10 -3.37 8.11
C VAL A 111 -17.01 -2.14 8.03
N LYS A 112 -17.35 -1.57 9.19
CA LYS A 112 -18.15 -0.35 9.35
C LYS A 112 -17.29 0.88 9.67
N ASP A 113 -16.25 0.69 10.44
CA ASP A 113 -15.34 1.77 10.84
C ASP A 113 -13.90 1.25 10.87
N TYR A 114 -13.05 1.86 10.04
CA TYR A 114 -11.63 1.49 9.96
C TYR A 114 -10.76 2.14 11.03
N TYR A 115 -11.32 3.02 11.85
CA TYR A 115 -10.59 3.76 12.88
C TYR A 115 -10.87 3.25 14.30
N ALA A 116 -11.66 2.17 14.41
CA ALA A 116 -12.02 1.59 15.69
C ALA A 116 -11.70 0.10 15.75
N ILE A 117 -11.53 -0.42 16.95
CA ILE A 117 -11.50 -1.86 17.24
C ILE A 117 -12.91 -2.33 17.56
N ASP A 118 -13.29 -3.53 17.12
CA ASP A 118 -14.57 -4.13 17.48
C ASP A 118 -14.64 -4.35 18.98
N GLU A 119 -15.73 -3.93 19.60
CA GLU A 119 -15.92 -4.01 21.06
C GLU A 119 -15.81 -5.43 21.63
N GLN A 120 -16.11 -6.45 20.81
CA GLN A 120 -15.91 -7.86 21.20
C GLN A 120 -14.45 -8.25 21.30
N TYR A 121 -13.56 -7.50 20.64
CA TYR A 121 -12.13 -7.82 20.60
C TYR A 121 -11.30 -6.98 21.56
N GLY A 122 -11.91 -5.96 22.17
CA GLY A 122 -11.25 -5.07 23.11
C GLY A 122 -11.19 -3.64 22.65
N THR A 123 -10.15 -2.94 23.04
CA THR A 123 -9.98 -1.50 22.83
C THR A 123 -8.78 -1.20 21.90
N MET A 124 -8.61 0.06 21.55
CA MET A 124 -7.42 0.50 20.82
C MET A 124 -6.15 0.33 21.67
N GLU A 125 -6.27 0.51 22.99
CA GLU A 125 -5.18 0.29 23.93
C GLU A 125 -4.71 -1.17 23.93
N ASP A 126 -5.64 -2.12 23.88
CA ASP A 126 -5.30 -3.56 23.77
C ASP A 126 -4.58 -3.87 22.46
N PHE A 127 -4.98 -3.20 21.37
CA PHE A 127 -4.28 -3.33 20.08
C PHE A 127 -2.88 -2.71 20.13
N GLU A 128 -2.71 -1.55 20.74
CA GLU A 128 -1.42 -0.91 20.92
C GLU A 128 -0.48 -1.77 21.79
N GLU A 129 -1.01 -2.40 22.84
CA GLU A 129 -0.27 -3.35 23.67
C GLU A 129 0.18 -4.56 22.84
N LEU A 130 -0.73 -5.18 22.08
CA LEU A 130 -0.37 -6.28 21.18
C LEU A 130 0.75 -5.89 20.22
N ALA A 131 0.63 -4.71 19.61
CA ALA A 131 1.64 -4.22 18.66
C ALA A 131 3.00 -3.98 19.36
N ALA A 132 2.98 -3.46 20.58
CA ALA A 132 4.20 -3.25 21.37
C ALA A 132 4.86 -4.56 21.77
N GLU A 133 4.08 -5.55 22.23
CA GLU A 133 4.56 -6.86 22.61
C GLU A 133 5.10 -7.67 21.42
N CYS A 134 4.44 -7.58 20.25
CA CYS A 134 4.95 -8.13 19.00
C CYS A 134 6.33 -7.51 18.65
N ARG A 135 6.44 -6.18 18.75
CA ARG A 135 7.70 -5.47 18.46
C ARG A 135 8.84 -5.91 19.38
N LYS A 136 8.58 -6.06 20.67
CA LYS A 136 9.57 -6.52 21.66
C LYS A 136 10.11 -7.91 21.31
N ARG A 137 9.29 -8.78 20.73
CA ARG A 137 9.64 -10.15 20.35
C ARG A 137 10.16 -10.28 18.91
N GLY A 138 10.25 -9.18 18.16
CA GLY A 138 10.60 -9.21 16.73
C GLY A 138 9.54 -9.85 15.84
N ILE A 139 8.31 -10.00 16.33
CA ILE A 139 7.15 -10.50 15.59
C ILE A 139 6.58 -9.37 14.75
N LYS A 140 6.38 -9.59 13.45
CA LYS A 140 5.64 -8.65 12.59
C LYS A 140 4.16 -8.86 12.72
N LEU A 141 3.44 -7.74 12.83
CA LEU A 141 1.99 -7.75 12.91
C LEU A 141 1.40 -7.21 11.61
N LEU A 142 0.55 -7.99 10.96
CA LEU A 142 -0.26 -7.62 9.82
C LEU A 142 -1.73 -7.68 10.21
N ILE A 143 -2.52 -6.78 9.66
CA ILE A 143 -3.98 -6.77 9.78
C ILE A 143 -4.55 -6.94 8.39
N ASP A 144 -5.56 -7.79 8.27
CA ASP A 144 -6.33 -7.91 7.05
C ASP A 144 -7.21 -6.66 6.86
N LEU A 145 -6.99 -5.95 5.76
CA LEU A 145 -7.71 -4.73 5.42
C LEU A 145 -8.58 -5.00 4.18
N VAL A 146 -9.87 -4.88 4.33
CA VAL A 146 -10.88 -5.21 3.30
C VAL A 146 -11.26 -3.97 2.50
#